data_35d3922de20ba48e77133ea823523982
#
_entry.id   35d3922de20ba48e77133ea823523982
#
_cell.length_a   1.000
_cell.length_b   1.000
_cell.length_c   1.000
_cell.angle_alpha   90.00
_cell.angle_beta   90.00
_cell.angle_gamma   90.00
#
_symmetry.space_group_name_H-M   'P 1'
#
loop_
_entity.id
_entity.type
_entity.pdbx_description
1 polymer ?
#
loop_
_entity_poly.entity_id
_entity_poly.type
_entity_poly.pdbx_seq_one_letter_code
_entity_poly.pdbx_strand_id
1 'polypeptide(L)'
;MYNSPVLYDQSETIKEELTFNDKRRKHLIIYDQKAVSDIKQVLAKDSQEELEYEHFEIEKSVNLQDLRTLLYSQKIGTHLYIASDWDHAVTVFTEAVEAGFTEDEIQTIIYGPKRRYIYCMKCYNTSEINYDDEVQCTHCDAHMEVGPFFSKVRKGYIGYPFIPN
;
A
#
# COMPACT_ATOMS: atom_id res chain seq x y z
N MET A 1 7.55 1.02 21.37
CA MET A 1 7.04 1.83 20.24
C MET A 1 6.36 0.90 19.24
N TYR A 2 5.09 1.03 19.09
CA TYR A 2 4.32 0.21 18.13
C TYR A 2 4.67 0.69 16.72
N ASN A 3 5.32 -0.14 15.93
CA ASN A 3 5.52 0.15 14.51
C ASN A 3 4.23 -0.17 13.77
N SER A 4 3.45 0.85 13.45
CA SER A 4 2.29 0.66 12.56
C SER A 4 2.75 0.08 11.23
N PRO A 5 1.99 -0.86 10.64
CA PRO A 5 2.25 -1.34 9.29
C PRO A 5 2.35 -0.18 8.29
N VAL A 6 3.24 -0.31 7.33
CA VAL A 6 3.44 0.67 6.24
C VAL A 6 3.47 -0.09 4.92
N LEU A 7 2.76 0.41 3.93
CA LEU A 7 2.84 -0.14 2.58
C LEU A 7 4.17 0.27 1.93
N TYR A 8 4.94 -0.70 1.48
CA TYR A 8 6.21 -0.50 0.76
C TYR A 8 6.32 -1.51 -0.38
N ASP A 9 7.29 -1.35 -1.27
CA ASP A 9 7.40 -2.10 -2.53
C ASP A 9 7.46 -3.62 -2.38
N GLN A 10 7.91 -4.14 -1.23
CA GLN A 10 7.98 -5.57 -0.91
C GLN A 10 7.00 -5.99 0.20
N SER A 11 5.96 -5.21 0.46
CA SER A 11 4.93 -5.58 1.44
C SER A 11 4.25 -6.89 1.07
N GLU A 12 4.09 -7.78 2.06
CA GLU A 12 3.41 -9.08 1.87
C GLU A 12 1.93 -8.94 1.54
N THR A 13 1.33 -7.78 1.82
CA THR A 13 -0.04 -7.46 1.44
C THR A 13 -0.22 -7.26 -0.07
N ILE A 14 0.87 -6.97 -0.81
CA ILE A 14 0.85 -6.80 -2.26
C ILE A 14 0.78 -8.17 -2.92
N LYS A 15 -0.27 -8.37 -3.73
CA LYS A 15 -0.56 -9.62 -4.44
C LYS A 15 -0.62 -9.36 -5.94
N GLU A 16 -0.40 -10.39 -6.73
CA GLU A 16 -0.60 -10.36 -8.18
C GLU A 16 -2.07 -10.49 -8.53
N GLU A 17 -2.84 -11.25 -7.72
CA GLU A 17 -4.27 -11.47 -7.88
C GLU A 17 -4.97 -11.34 -6.53
N LEU A 18 -6.22 -10.85 -6.54
CA LEU A 18 -7.07 -10.85 -5.36
C LEU A 18 -7.62 -12.26 -5.12
N THR A 19 -7.45 -12.75 -3.91
CA THR A 19 -8.00 -14.03 -3.46
C THR A 19 -9.08 -13.78 -2.42
N PHE A 20 -10.32 -14.03 -2.79
CA PHE A 20 -11.45 -13.86 -1.87
C PHE A 20 -11.53 -15.06 -0.93
N ASN A 21 -11.57 -14.77 0.36
CA ASN A 21 -11.66 -15.78 1.42
C ASN A 21 -13.13 -15.92 1.85
N ASP A 22 -13.76 -17.02 1.48
CA ASP A 22 -15.15 -17.38 1.82
C ASP A 22 -15.44 -17.46 3.33
N LYS A 23 -14.39 -17.61 4.15
CA LYS A 23 -14.50 -17.62 5.61
C LYS A 23 -14.63 -16.23 6.24
N ARG A 24 -14.43 -15.16 5.46
CA ARG A 24 -14.59 -13.78 5.94
C ARG A 24 -16.07 -13.37 5.86
N ARG A 25 -16.51 -12.61 6.86
CA ARG A 25 -17.91 -12.17 6.96
C ARG A 25 -18.30 -11.16 5.89
N LYS A 26 -17.34 -10.29 5.53
CA LYS A 26 -17.57 -9.19 4.60
C LYS A 26 -16.31 -8.88 3.80
N HIS A 27 -16.51 -8.49 2.56
CA HIS A 27 -15.46 -8.04 1.66
C HIS A 27 -15.66 -6.57 1.32
N LEU A 28 -14.67 -5.73 1.61
CA LEU A 28 -14.64 -4.33 1.23
C LEU A 28 -13.59 -4.14 0.13
N ILE A 29 -14.01 -3.66 -1.04
CA ILE A 29 -13.15 -3.43 -2.19
C ILE A 29 -13.04 -1.93 -2.43
N ILE A 30 -11.83 -1.39 -2.35
CA ILE A 30 -11.53 0.02 -2.65
C ILE A 30 -10.61 0.05 -3.87
N TYR A 31 -11.04 0.75 -4.91
CA TYR A 31 -10.35 0.74 -6.20
C TYR A 31 -10.43 2.10 -6.90
N ASP A 32 -9.47 2.35 -7.79
CA ASP A 32 -9.45 3.54 -8.64
C ASP A 32 -9.80 3.22 -10.10
N GLN A 33 -9.78 4.26 -10.94
CA GLN A 33 -10.12 4.15 -12.36
C GLN A 33 -9.27 3.14 -13.14
N LYS A 34 -8.02 2.87 -12.71
CA LYS A 34 -7.13 1.91 -13.37
C LYS A 34 -7.57 0.47 -13.15
N ALA A 35 -8.23 0.19 -12.04
CA ALA A 35 -8.69 -1.13 -11.66
C ALA A 35 -10.16 -1.43 -12.01
N VAL A 36 -10.91 -0.44 -12.48
CA VAL A 36 -12.37 -0.53 -12.70
C VAL A 36 -12.79 -1.75 -13.52
N SER A 37 -12.11 -2.03 -14.64
CA SER A 37 -12.50 -3.14 -15.51
C SER A 37 -12.29 -4.49 -14.84
N ASP A 38 -11.17 -4.66 -14.14
CA ASP A 38 -10.83 -5.92 -13.48
C ASP A 38 -11.76 -6.18 -12.28
N ILE A 39 -12.04 -5.14 -11.49
CA ILE A 39 -12.96 -5.25 -10.36
C ILE A 39 -14.39 -5.55 -10.83
N LYS A 40 -14.86 -4.94 -11.90
CA LYS A 40 -16.19 -5.28 -12.48
C LYS A 40 -16.27 -6.73 -12.95
N GLN A 41 -15.19 -7.27 -13.54
CA GLN A 41 -15.15 -8.68 -13.92
C GLN A 41 -15.17 -9.62 -12.71
N VAL A 42 -14.42 -9.26 -11.66
CA VAL A 42 -14.39 -10.02 -10.41
C VAL A 42 -15.79 -10.05 -9.77
N LEU A 43 -16.40 -8.90 -9.60
CA LEU A 43 -17.75 -8.79 -9.02
C LEU A 43 -18.82 -9.53 -9.85
N ALA A 44 -18.67 -9.56 -11.18
CA ALA A 44 -19.60 -10.28 -12.05
C ALA A 44 -19.46 -11.80 -11.93
N LYS A 45 -18.25 -12.33 -11.68
CA LYS A 45 -18.01 -13.77 -11.48
C LYS A 45 -18.52 -14.26 -10.13
N ASP A 46 -18.39 -13.46 -9.10
CA ASP A 46 -18.71 -13.85 -7.71
C ASP A 46 -20.17 -13.58 -7.32
N SER A 47 -20.98 -13.03 -8.22
CA SER A 47 -22.43 -12.82 -7.98
C SER A 47 -23.23 -14.10 -7.72
N GLN A 48 -22.61 -15.28 -7.83
CA GLN A 48 -23.21 -16.58 -7.54
C GLN A 48 -22.99 -17.07 -6.10
N GLU A 49 -22.13 -16.43 -5.33
CA GLU A 49 -21.86 -16.78 -3.93
C GLU A 49 -22.54 -15.77 -3.00
N GLU A 50 -23.09 -16.24 -1.88
CA GLU A 50 -23.77 -15.41 -0.85
C GLU A 50 -22.77 -14.60 0.00
N LEU A 51 -21.76 -13.96 -0.63
CA LEU A 51 -20.79 -13.15 0.07
C LEU A 51 -21.25 -11.69 0.14
N GLU A 52 -21.10 -11.07 1.29
CA GLU A 52 -21.41 -9.66 1.47
C GLU A 52 -20.25 -8.80 0.92
N TYR A 53 -20.49 -8.10 -0.17
CA TYR A 53 -19.55 -7.18 -0.80
C TYR A 53 -19.98 -5.73 -0.61
N GLU A 54 -19.03 -4.89 -0.27
CA GLU A 54 -19.14 -3.44 -0.36
C GLU A 54 -17.97 -2.92 -1.20
N HIS A 55 -18.22 -1.97 -2.06
CA HIS A 55 -17.17 -1.40 -2.90
C HIS A 55 -17.19 0.12 -2.89
N PHE A 56 -16.02 0.71 -3.01
CA PHE A 56 -15.80 2.16 -3.03
C PHE A 56 -14.84 2.50 -4.18
N GLU A 57 -15.29 3.37 -5.09
CA GLU A 57 -14.51 3.83 -6.23
C GLU A 57 -13.87 5.18 -5.95
N ILE A 58 -12.56 5.29 -6.20
CA ILE A 58 -11.81 6.54 -6.17
C ILE A 58 -11.82 7.12 -7.57
N GLU A 59 -12.57 8.19 -7.81
CA GLU A 59 -12.73 8.78 -9.16
C GLU A 59 -11.50 9.56 -9.59
N LYS A 60 -11.04 10.55 -8.82
CA LYS A 60 -9.90 11.41 -9.15
C LYS A 60 -8.90 11.51 -8.02
N SER A 61 -9.38 11.71 -6.81
CA SER A 61 -8.59 11.80 -5.60
C SER A 61 -9.35 11.15 -4.45
N VAL A 62 -8.62 10.71 -3.43
CA VAL A 62 -9.22 10.13 -2.24
C VAL A 62 -9.88 11.24 -1.41
N ASN A 63 -11.19 11.15 -1.22
CA ASN A 63 -11.87 11.94 -0.20
C ASN A 63 -11.62 11.27 1.16
N LEU A 64 -10.70 11.84 1.95
CA LEU A 64 -10.29 11.27 3.22
C LEU A 64 -11.43 11.18 4.23
N GLN A 65 -12.37 12.12 4.22
CA GLN A 65 -13.52 12.09 5.13
C GLN A 65 -14.44 10.90 4.84
N ASP A 66 -14.77 10.70 3.57
CA ASP A 66 -15.63 9.59 3.13
C ASP A 66 -14.92 8.24 3.35
N LEU A 67 -13.62 8.16 3.01
CA LEU A 67 -12.81 6.98 3.22
C LEU A 67 -12.74 6.60 4.71
N ARG A 68 -12.45 7.54 5.59
CA ARG A 68 -12.42 7.31 7.04
C ARG A 68 -13.77 6.87 7.56
N THR A 69 -14.84 7.54 7.18
CA THR A 69 -16.21 7.16 7.57
C THR A 69 -16.50 5.72 7.17
N LEU A 70 -16.15 5.33 5.94
CA LEU A 70 -16.31 3.96 5.44
C LEU A 70 -15.49 2.96 6.26
N LEU A 71 -14.20 3.20 6.44
CA LEU A 71 -13.29 2.28 7.14
C LEU A 71 -13.65 2.10 8.61
N TYR A 72 -13.97 3.18 9.32
CA TYR A 72 -14.37 3.14 10.74
C TYR A 72 -15.74 2.51 10.96
N SER A 73 -16.59 2.45 9.94
CA SER A 73 -17.89 1.78 10.02
C SER A 73 -17.82 0.26 9.85
N GLN A 74 -16.66 -0.27 9.45
CA GLN A 74 -16.50 -1.70 9.22
C GLN A 74 -16.50 -2.51 10.52
N LYS A 75 -17.07 -3.71 10.43
CA LYS A 75 -17.11 -4.66 11.54
C LYS A 75 -15.88 -5.56 11.51
N ILE A 76 -15.53 -6.09 12.68
CA ILE A 76 -14.51 -7.14 12.81
C ILE A 76 -14.85 -8.32 11.88
N GLY A 77 -13.85 -8.82 11.16
CA GLY A 77 -13.99 -9.88 10.16
C GLY A 77 -14.21 -9.38 8.74
N THR A 78 -14.22 -8.06 8.52
CA THR A 78 -14.14 -7.49 7.16
C THR A 78 -12.74 -7.68 6.61
N HIS A 79 -12.65 -8.16 5.36
CA HIS A 79 -11.39 -8.21 4.61
C HIS A 79 -11.36 -7.08 3.59
N LEU A 80 -10.26 -6.34 3.58
CA LEU A 80 -10.07 -5.18 2.70
C LEU A 80 -9.23 -5.56 1.48
N TYR A 81 -9.74 -5.22 0.30
CA TYR A 81 -9.05 -5.34 -0.98
C TYR A 81 -8.80 -3.96 -1.56
N ILE A 82 -7.55 -3.63 -1.82
CA ILE A 82 -7.12 -2.36 -2.42
C ILE A 82 -6.63 -2.66 -3.84
N ALA A 83 -7.22 -2.03 -4.84
CA ALA A 83 -6.84 -2.19 -6.24
C ALA A 83 -6.70 -0.81 -6.89
N SER A 84 -5.48 -0.28 -6.95
CA SER A 84 -5.25 1.10 -7.38
C SER A 84 -3.80 1.35 -7.77
N ASP A 85 -3.49 2.57 -8.21
CA ASP A 85 -2.10 3.00 -8.32
C ASP A 85 -1.43 3.12 -6.94
N TRP A 86 -0.13 3.33 -6.95
CA TRP A 86 0.68 3.37 -5.73
C TRP A 86 0.22 4.43 -4.72
N ASP A 87 -0.03 5.65 -5.18
CA ASP A 87 -0.35 6.78 -4.28
C ASP A 87 -1.71 6.59 -3.60
N HIS A 88 -2.72 6.14 -4.35
CA HIS A 88 -4.01 5.78 -3.77
C HIS A 88 -3.90 4.59 -2.81
N ALA A 89 -3.15 3.56 -3.19
CA ALA A 89 -2.95 2.38 -2.35
C ALA A 89 -2.30 2.72 -1.01
N VAL A 90 -1.24 3.54 -1.01
CA VAL A 90 -0.58 4.01 0.22
C VAL A 90 -1.54 4.78 1.11
N THR A 91 -2.36 5.66 0.52
CA THR A 91 -3.35 6.45 1.27
C THR A 91 -4.40 5.54 1.90
N VAL A 92 -5.01 4.66 1.13
CA VAL A 92 -6.05 3.73 1.63
C VAL A 92 -5.47 2.79 2.68
N PHE A 93 -4.30 2.23 2.45
CA PHE A 93 -3.63 1.34 3.40
C PHE A 93 -3.35 2.04 4.73
N THR A 94 -2.82 3.26 4.70
CA THR A 94 -2.54 4.04 5.90
C THR A 94 -3.81 4.31 6.71
N GLU A 95 -4.87 4.77 6.05
CA GLU A 95 -6.16 5.02 6.71
C GLU A 95 -6.82 3.73 7.24
N ALA A 96 -6.66 2.61 6.55
CA ALA A 96 -7.15 1.31 7.00
C ALA A 96 -6.43 0.84 8.27
N VAL A 97 -5.11 0.96 8.33
CA VAL A 97 -4.32 0.64 9.52
C VAL A 97 -4.73 1.52 10.71
N GLU A 98 -4.91 2.82 10.48
CA GLU A 98 -5.42 3.75 11.52
C GLU A 98 -6.83 3.37 11.99
N ALA A 99 -7.67 2.85 11.11
CA ALA A 99 -9.01 2.35 11.44
C ALA A 99 -9.00 0.98 12.15
N GLY A 100 -7.84 0.33 12.28
CA GLY A 100 -7.66 -0.92 13.02
C GLY A 100 -7.54 -2.19 12.16
N PHE A 101 -7.44 -2.08 10.83
CA PHE A 101 -7.14 -3.23 9.98
C PHE A 101 -5.71 -3.71 10.20
N THR A 102 -5.54 -5.01 10.23
CA THR A 102 -4.22 -5.67 10.27
C THR A 102 -3.74 -6.01 8.86
N GLU A 103 -2.44 -6.26 8.69
CA GLU A 103 -1.88 -6.67 7.39
C GLU A 103 -2.53 -7.97 6.87
N ASP A 104 -2.91 -8.89 7.76
CA ASP A 104 -3.59 -10.15 7.39
C ASP A 104 -5.02 -9.96 6.87
N GLU A 105 -5.61 -8.80 7.12
CA GLU A 105 -6.96 -8.44 6.66
C GLU A 105 -6.93 -7.61 5.37
N ILE A 106 -5.74 -7.33 4.82
CA ILE A 106 -5.56 -6.47 3.66
C ILE A 106 -4.88 -7.24 2.53
N GLN A 107 -5.46 -7.16 1.33
CA GLN A 107 -4.79 -7.53 0.08
C GLN A 107 -4.72 -6.30 -0.83
N THR A 108 -3.57 -6.10 -1.47
CA THR A 108 -3.34 -4.93 -2.33
C THR A 108 -2.86 -5.36 -3.70
N ILE A 109 -3.47 -4.85 -4.76
CA ILE A 109 -2.95 -4.92 -6.13
C ILE A 109 -2.55 -3.51 -6.57
N ILE A 110 -1.33 -3.38 -7.07
CA ILE A 110 -0.80 -2.11 -7.59
C ILE A 110 -0.89 -2.08 -9.12
N TYR A 111 -1.58 -1.08 -9.63
CA TYR A 111 -1.68 -0.78 -11.07
C TYR A 111 -0.68 0.30 -11.44
N GLY A 112 0.38 -0.11 -12.12
CA GLY A 112 1.51 0.74 -12.48
C GLY A 112 2.73 0.59 -11.58
N PRO A 113 3.68 1.53 -11.62
CA PRO A 113 4.94 1.41 -10.90
C PRO A 113 4.74 1.59 -9.39
N LYS A 114 5.45 0.78 -8.62
CA LYS A 114 5.64 0.97 -7.18
C LYS A 114 6.69 2.05 -6.94
N ARG A 115 6.59 2.80 -5.85
CA ARG A 115 7.59 3.79 -5.45
C ARG A 115 8.46 3.26 -4.33
N ARG A 116 9.73 3.63 -4.35
CA ARG A 116 10.75 3.18 -3.41
C ARG A 116 11.45 4.39 -2.79
N TYR A 117 11.72 4.32 -1.50
CA TYR A 117 12.31 5.43 -0.75
C TYR A 117 13.52 4.99 0.03
N ILE A 118 14.48 5.91 0.20
CA ILE A 118 15.68 5.74 1.00
C ILE A 118 15.79 6.82 2.07
N TYR A 119 16.19 6.43 3.27
CA TYR A 119 16.54 7.33 4.36
C TYR A 119 18.05 7.49 4.42
N CYS A 120 18.54 8.69 4.15
CA CYS A 120 19.96 9.00 4.09
C CYS A 120 20.58 9.12 5.49
N MET A 121 21.58 8.29 5.79
CA MET A 121 22.28 8.31 7.08
C MET A 121 23.25 9.49 7.23
N LYS A 122 23.45 10.30 6.19
CA LYS A 122 24.28 11.52 6.25
C LYS A 122 23.47 12.77 6.59
N CYS A 123 22.35 13.00 5.89
CA CYS A 123 21.54 14.22 6.11
C CYS A 123 20.19 13.94 6.78
N TYR A 124 19.86 12.67 7.02
CA TYR A 124 18.64 12.23 7.69
C TYR A 124 17.32 12.57 6.97
N ASN A 125 17.40 12.86 5.66
CA ASN A 125 16.22 13.07 4.82
C ASN A 125 15.86 11.81 4.05
N THR A 126 14.59 11.71 3.68
CA THR A 126 14.06 10.64 2.83
C THR A 126 13.96 11.12 1.40
N SER A 127 14.42 10.32 0.45
CA SER A 127 14.36 10.58 -0.99
C SER A 127 13.68 9.42 -1.71
N GLU A 128 12.97 9.72 -2.78
CA GLU A 128 12.51 8.69 -3.70
C GLU A 128 13.70 8.21 -4.55
N ILE A 129 13.78 6.90 -4.76
CA ILE A 129 14.85 6.26 -5.52
C ILE A 129 14.30 5.28 -6.55
N ASN A 130 15.16 4.93 -7.53
CA ASN A 130 14.93 3.82 -8.44
C ASN A 130 15.22 2.45 -7.77
N TYR A 131 15.37 1.40 -8.57
CA TYR A 131 15.66 0.03 -8.09
C TYR A 131 17.15 -0.32 -8.11
N ASP A 132 18.05 0.65 -8.29
CA ASP A 132 19.49 0.43 -8.23
C ASP A 132 19.95 0.18 -6.79
N ASP A 133 21.03 -0.57 -6.62
CA ASP A 133 21.62 -0.84 -5.31
C ASP A 133 22.47 0.33 -4.78
N GLU A 134 22.93 1.19 -5.69
CA GLU A 134 23.65 2.43 -5.38
C GLU A 134 22.88 3.62 -5.92
N VAL A 135 22.64 4.60 -5.07
CA VAL A 135 21.86 5.80 -5.41
C VAL A 135 22.52 7.05 -4.83
N GLN A 136 22.10 8.20 -5.33
CA GLN A 136 22.54 9.49 -4.81
C GLN A 136 21.42 10.17 -4.03
N CYS A 137 21.74 10.72 -2.88
CA CYS A 137 20.79 11.49 -2.07
C CYS A 137 20.40 12.78 -2.79
N THR A 138 19.11 13.02 -2.96
CA THR A 138 18.61 14.25 -3.61
C THR A 138 18.76 15.51 -2.75
N HIS A 139 19.09 15.36 -1.46
CA HIS A 139 19.23 16.48 -0.52
C HIS A 139 20.69 16.90 -0.23
N CYS A 140 21.60 15.95 -0.18
CA CYS A 140 22.99 16.23 0.19
C CYS A 140 24.01 15.65 -0.78
N ASP A 141 23.59 15.13 -1.91
CA ASP A 141 24.39 14.54 -2.99
C ASP A 141 25.32 13.38 -2.57
N ALA A 142 25.14 12.85 -1.36
CA ALA A 142 25.91 11.70 -0.92
C ALA A 142 25.58 10.44 -1.75
N HIS A 143 26.63 9.74 -2.18
CA HIS A 143 26.47 8.40 -2.71
C HIS A 143 26.14 7.41 -1.59
N MET A 144 25.15 6.58 -1.81
CA MET A 144 24.64 5.65 -0.81
C MET A 144 24.46 4.26 -1.39
N GLU A 145 24.87 3.27 -0.64
CA GLU A 145 24.44 1.89 -0.84
C GLU A 145 23.07 1.69 -0.19
N VAL A 146 22.14 1.09 -0.92
CA VAL A 146 20.78 0.79 -0.43
C VAL A 146 20.83 -0.46 0.44
N GLY A 147 20.51 -0.30 1.72
CA GLY A 147 20.45 -1.42 2.65
C GLY A 147 19.34 -2.42 2.29
N PRO A 148 19.47 -3.69 2.74
CA PRO A 148 18.56 -4.77 2.32
C PRO A 148 17.19 -4.70 2.99
N PHE A 149 17.04 -3.94 4.07
CA PHE A 149 15.81 -3.93 4.87
C PHE A 149 15.11 -2.58 4.84
N PHE A 150 13.79 -2.61 4.66
CA PHE A 150 12.94 -1.45 4.79
C PHE A 150 12.67 -1.11 6.26
N SER A 151 12.93 0.12 6.63
CA SER A 151 12.61 0.64 7.97
C SER A 151 11.20 1.22 8.00
N LYS A 152 10.26 0.56 8.68
CA LYS A 152 8.89 1.06 8.87
C LYS A 152 8.88 2.41 9.62
N VAL A 153 9.81 2.62 10.53
CA VAL A 153 9.96 3.87 11.30
C VAL A 153 10.41 5.03 10.41
N ARG A 154 11.40 4.79 9.55
CA ARG A 154 11.95 5.79 8.64
C ARG A 154 11.22 5.90 7.32
N LYS A 155 10.29 4.97 7.07
CA LYS A 155 9.50 4.85 5.82
C LYS A 155 10.37 4.80 4.57
N GLY A 156 11.48 4.08 4.66
CA GLY A 156 12.43 3.91 3.57
C GLY A 156 13.51 2.88 3.89
N TYR A 157 14.21 2.44 2.86
CA TYR A 157 15.44 1.66 3.03
C TYR A 157 16.52 2.52 3.67
N ILE A 158 17.44 1.93 4.40
CA ILE A 158 18.54 2.68 5.02
C ILE A 158 19.63 2.91 3.96
N GLY A 159 19.99 4.17 3.72
CA GLY A 159 21.06 4.56 2.81
C GLY A 159 22.36 4.76 3.53
N TYR A 160 23.35 3.91 3.25
CA TYR A 160 24.68 3.97 3.84
C TYR A 160 25.62 4.77 2.96
N PRO A 161 26.07 5.96 3.40
CA PRO A 161 26.97 6.78 2.59
C PRO A 161 28.31 6.10 2.37
N PHE A 162 28.85 6.23 1.15
CA PHE A 162 30.19 5.77 0.79
C PHE A 162 30.87 6.79 -0.14
N ILE A 163 32.17 6.66 -0.32
CA ILE A 163 32.96 7.46 -1.26
C ILE A 163 33.19 6.61 -2.50
N PRO A 164 32.64 6.99 -3.67
CA PRO A 164 32.93 6.27 -4.91
C PRO A 164 34.42 6.27 -5.23
N ASN A 165 34.94 5.16 -5.70
CA ASN A 165 36.34 5.04 -6.15
C ASN A 165 36.57 5.79 -7.47
#